data_c75f84a4817b5cafbeb77d053541459a
#
_entry.id   c75f84a4817b5cafbeb77d053541459a
#
_cell.length_a   1.000
_cell.length_b   1.000
_cell.length_c   1.000
_cell.angle_alpha   90.00
_cell.angle_beta   90.00
_cell.angle_gamma   90.00
#
_symmetry.space_group_name_H-M   'P 1'
#
loop_
_entity.id
_entity.type
_entity.pdbx_description
1 polymer ?
#
loop_
_entity_poly.entity_id
_entity_poly.type
_entity_poly.pdbx_seq_one_letter_code
_entity_poly.pdbx_strand_id
1 'polypeptide(L)'
;MAQATNELTPMRRQYQQIKDQHKDCILMFRLGDFYEMFDEDAKLTARELDLTLTTRDRGKPKEEQTPMCGVPYHSVDSYIARLVQKGYKVAICEQMEDPATAKGLVQRDITRIITPGTVTESCMLDENKNNYIGCIYGESGKFGLAFCDVSTGAFFTTVCSDAQNVASELGRFAPSEILRYGANVDCEVIDDAVFRRLNCCVSEGKQELFSLESAEKLLEDHFHATLSQMGIAGMPAAVIASGALLQTLLTLQKNDLAHIRELQYYTTGRFMELDLDARRNLELTETMRSKEKRGTLLWVLDKTHTAMGGRMLRSWLEKPLLDPVEITRRHGAVEELTDNVIVRGELEEALRDVTDLERVQTRIVTGTVNCRDLLGLARGFRALPDVKAQLQKCDSPLLKKLEAAIDPLTDCADRIENTLVDDPPLTIREGGIIRKGASEEADRLRDIMEGGSGTIAAIEASEREKTGIRTLKVGFNRVFGYYIEVSKSFIDQVPANYIRKQTLANCERYITQELKELENQVLTAKDRLTALEYQIFTQLREYLAKQAARVQQTAAAVAAARKMAVAATTMMLRETEPMAQGIFRR
;
A
#
# COMPACT_ATOMS: atom_id res chain seq x y z
N MET A 1 3.32 50.75 -23.72
CA MET A 1 2.40 49.63 -23.41
C MET A 1 3.11 48.75 -22.38
N ALA A 2 2.70 48.80 -21.13
CA ALA A 2 3.29 48.03 -20.07
C ALA A 2 2.85 46.59 -20.25
N GLN A 3 3.80 45.66 -20.44
CA GLN A 3 3.57 44.22 -20.32
C GLN A 3 3.09 43.94 -18.89
N ALA A 4 1.82 43.61 -18.74
CA ALA A 4 1.29 43.05 -17.50
C ALA A 4 2.00 41.73 -17.26
N THR A 5 3.00 41.70 -16.41
CA THR A 5 3.57 40.49 -15.83
C THR A 5 2.45 39.80 -15.08
N ASN A 6 1.96 38.70 -15.66
CA ASN A 6 0.95 37.85 -15.06
C ASN A 6 1.57 37.18 -13.83
N GLU A 7 1.61 37.86 -12.69
CA GLU A 7 2.21 37.34 -11.45
C GLU A 7 1.36 36.13 -10.98
N LEU A 8 1.97 34.97 -11.01
CA LEU A 8 1.39 33.74 -10.47
C LEU A 8 1.03 33.97 -8.99
N THR A 9 -0.15 33.50 -8.58
CA THR A 9 -0.52 33.49 -7.16
C THR A 9 0.51 32.70 -6.35
N PRO A 10 0.69 32.98 -5.05
CA PRO A 10 1.67 32.25 -4.22
C PRO A 10 1.52 30.72 -4.31
N MET A 11 0.28 30.23 -4.30
CA MET A 11 -0.04 28.80 -4.46
C MET A 11 0.40 28.26 -5.83
N ARG A 12 0.12 28.99 -6.93
CA ARG A 12 0.53 28.58 -8.27
C ARG A 12 2.04 28.61 -8.45
N ARG A 13 2.72 29.51 -7.77
CA ARG A 13 4.19 29.55 -7.74
C ARG A 13 4.77 28.31 -7.05
N GLN A 14 4.20 27.91 -5.90
CA GLN A 14 4.57 26.66 -5.21
C GLN A 14 4.33 25.44 -6.08
N TYR A 15 3.17 25.33 -6.76
CA TYR A 15 2.89 24.25 -7.71
C TYR A 15 3.95 24.19 -8.81
N GLN A 16 4.25 25.32 -9.45
CA GLN A 16 5.20 25.37 -10.56
C GLN A 16 6.61 24.97 -10.12
N GLN A 17 7.06 25.42 -8.95
CA GLN A 17 8.36 25.05 -8.40
C GLN A 17 8.50 23.54 -8.19
N ILE A 18 7.46 22.90 -7.66
CA ILE A 18 7.45 21.44 -7.46
C ILE A 18 7.37 20.72 -8.82
N LYS A 19 6.52 21.19 -9.74
CA LYS A 19 6.37 20.59 -11.07
C LYS A 19 7.66 20.67 -11.90
N ASP A 20 8.40 21.75 -11.82
CA ASP A 20 9.66 21.94 -12.56
C ASP A 20 10.73 20.91 -12.15
N GLN A 21 10.69 20.41 -10.93
CA GLN A 21 11.58 19.35 -10.45
C GLN A 21 11.11 17.93 -10.87
N HIS A 22 9.81 17.77 -11.21
CA HIS A 22 9.17 16.49 -11.52
C HIS A 22 8.34 16.57 -12.82
N LYS A 23 8.97 17.00 -13.90
CA LYS A 23 8.29 17.25 -15.20
C LYS A 23 7.71 15.98 -15.82
N ASP A 24 8.32 14.83 -15.55
CA ASP A 24 7.92 13.50 -16.04
C ASP A 24 6.75 12.86 -15.25
N CYS A 25 6.30 13.50 -14.16
CA CYS A 25 5.22 13.00 -13.32
C CYS A 25 3.96 13.86 -13.46
N ILE A 26 2.79 13.25 -13.39
CA ILE A 26 1.53 13.96 -13.16
C ILE A 26 1.51 14.40 -11.70
N LEU A 27 1.46 15.71 -11.45
CA LEU A 27 1.49 16.25 -10.09
C LEU A 27 0.07 16.37 -9.51
N MET A 28 -0.28 15.50 -8.58
CA MET A 28 -1.50 15.57 -7.79
C MET A 28 -1.27 16.44 -6.56
N PHE A 29 -1.72 17.69 -6.62
CA PHE A 29 -1.45 18.72 -5.64
C PHE A 29 -2.61 18.92 -4.68
N ARG A 30 -2.40 18.66 -3.39
CA ARG A 30 -3.45 18.70 -2.36
C ARG A 30 -3.93 20.12 -2.09
N LEU A 31 -5.23 20.35 -2.25
CA LEU A 31 -5.93 21.59 -1.94
C LEU A 31 -7.26 21.29 -1.23
N GLY A 32 -7.24 21.38 0.11
CA GLY A 32 -8.38 20.99 0.93
C GLY A 32 -8.76 19.51 0.73
N ASP A 33 -9.98 19.25 0.30
CA ASP A 33 -10.50 17.88 0.11
C ASP A 33 -10.26 17.33 -1.30
N PHE A 34 -9.46 18.01 -2.13
CA PHE A 34 -9.17 17.59 -3.49
C PHE A 34 -7.66 17.52 -3.75
N TYR A 35 -7.29 16.62 -4.67
CA TYR A 35 -6.06 16.74 -5.42
C TYR A 35 -6.36 17.42 -6.74
N GLU A 36 -5.72 18.57 -6.97
CA GLU A 36 -5.89 19.35 -8.18
C GLU A 36 -4.67 19.27 -9.08
N MET A 37 -4.89 19.14 -10.36
CA MET A 37 -3.90 19.18 -11.42
C MET A 37 -4.12 20.41 -12.28
N PHE A 38 -3.03 20.97 -12.82
CA PHE A 38 -3.06 22.21 -13.62
C PHE A 38 -2.33 22.03 -14.94
N ASP A 39 -2.59 22.95 -15.87
CA ASP A 39 -1.95 23.05 -17.18
C ASP A 39 -2.01 21.75 -17.99
N GLU A 40 -0.87 21.26 -18.48
CA GLU A 40 -0.80 20.03 -19.27
C GLU A 40 -1.17 18.77 -18.46
N ASP A 41 -0.83 18.73 -17.16
CA ASP A 41 -1.25 17.63 -16.29
C ASP A 41 -2.78 17.55 -16.19
N ALA A 42 -3.46 18.70 -16.11
CA ALA A 42 -4.92 18.74 -16.08
C ALA A 42 -5.55 18.26 -17.39
N LYS A 43 -5.02 18.69 -18.53
CA LYS A 43 -5.49 18.26 -19.85
C LYS A 43 -5.31 16.77 -20.06
N LEU A 44 -4.11 16.27 -19.70
CA LEU A 44 -3.76 14.86 -19.79
C LEU A 44 -4.67 14.01 -18.89
N THR A 45 -4.76 14.37 -17.61
CA THR A 45 -5.55 13.63 -16.62
C THR A 45 -7.04 13.66 -16.94
N ALA A 46 -7.58 14.82 -17.37
CA ALA A 46 -8.97 14.92 -17.78
C ALA A 46 -9.32 13.99 -18.93
N ARG A 47 -8.42 13.86 -19.92
CA ARG A 47 -8.59 12.95 -21.05
C ARG A 47 -8.48 11.48 -20.64
N GLU A 48 -7.47 11.13 -19.82
CA GLU A 48 -7.19 9.74 -19.47
C GLU A 48 -8.19 9.15 -18.46
N LEU A 49 -8.79 10.00 -17.63
CA LEU A 49 -9.70 9.61 -16.56
C LEU A 49 -11.17 10.00 -16.80
N ASP A 50 -11.48 10.66 -17.94
CA ASP A 50 -12.80 11.17 -18.24
C ASP A 50 -13.30 12.21 -17.20
N LEU A 51 -12.40 13.11 -16.77
CA LEU A 51 -12.73 14.16 -15.81
C LEU A 51 -13.12 15.46 -16.52
N THR A 52 -13.97 16.24 -15.87
CA THR A 52 -14.32 17.59 -16.35
C THR A 52 -13.12 18.52 -16.24
N LEU A 53 -12.67 19.03 -17.37
CA LEU A 53 -11.68 20.11 -17.41
C LEU A 53 -12.37 21.45 -17.07
N THR A 54 -11.87 22.14 -16.09
CA THR A 54 -12.40 23.43 -15.59
C THR A 54 -11.28 24.47 -15.47
N THR A 55 -11.59 25.61 -14.89
CA THR A 55 -10.62 26.69 -14.62
C THR A 55 -11.00 27.44 -13.36
N ARG A 56 -10.03 27.95 -12.63
CA ARG A 56 -10.25 28.90 -11.53
C ARG A 56 -10.42 30.34 -12.02
N ASP A 57 -9.91 30.66 -13.20
CA ASP A 57 -9.85 32.00 -13.77
C ASP A 57 -11.04 32.32 -14.66
N ARG A 58 -12.28 31.97 -14.24
CA ARG A 58 -13.51 32.12 -15.04
C ARG A 58 -13.79 33.53 -15.56
N GLY A 59 -13.17 34.54 -14.94
CA GLY A 59 -13.31 35.95 -15.34
C GLY A 59 -12.33 36.43 -16.41
N LYS A 60 -11.34 35.57 -16.79
CA LYS A 60 -10.35 35.91 -17.81
C LYS A 60 -10.76 35.42 -19.20
N PRO A 61 -10.21 36.00 -20.29
CA PRO A 61 -10.34 35.46 -21.64
C PRO A 61 -9.95 33.98 -21.68
N LYS A 62 -10.60 33.17 -22.53
CA LYS A 62 -10.35 31.72 -22.62
C LYS A 62 -8.88 31.33 -22.84
N GLU A 63 -8.14 32.17 -23.55
CA GLU A 63 -6.72 31.97 -23.86
C GLU A 63 -5.80 32.20 -22.66
N GLU A 64 -6.27 32.94 -21.66
CA GLU A 64 -5.51 33.23 -20.41
C GLU A 64 -5.98 32.36 -19.22
N GLN A 65 -6.98 31.49 -19.43
CA GLN A 65 -7.50 30.63 -18.39
C GLN A 65 -6.57 29.43 -18.15
N THR A 66 -6.23 29.19 -16.89
CA THR A 66 -5.45 28.02 -16.48
C THR A 66 -6.33 26.78 -16.47
N PRO A 67 -6.07 25.78 -17.33
CA PRO A 67 -6.77 24.51 -17.26
C PRO A 67 -6.56 23.84 -15.91
N MET A 68 -7.61 23.26 -15.35
CA MET A 68 -7.59 22.58 -14.06
C MET A 68 -8.57 21.40 -14.08
N CYS A 69 -8.19 20.29 -13.47
CA CYS A 69 -9.11 19.23 -13.05
C CYS A 69 -8.75 18.78 -11.64
N GLY A 70 -9.65 18.07 -10.98
CA GLY A 70 -9.41 17.61 -9.62
C GLY A 70 -10.20 16.35 -9.29
N VAL A 71 -9.68 15.58 -8.33
CA VAL A 71 -10.29 14.37 -7.80
C VAL A 71 -10.38 14.46 -6.27
N PRO A 72 -11.46 13.92 -5.66
CA PRO A 72 -11.57 13.90 -4.21
C PRO A 72 -10.45 13.06 -3.57
N TYR A 73 -9.85 13.57 -2.48
CA TYR A 73 -8.70 12.90 -1.87
C TYR A 73 -9.00 11.50 -1.35
N HIS A 74 -10.22 11.28 -0.84
CA HIS A 74 -10.64 10.00 -0.28
C HIS A 74 -10.83 8.89 -1.32
N SER A 75 -10.92 9.23 -2.60
CA SER A 75 -11.07 8.28 -3.71
C SER A 75 -9.91 8.31 -4.70
N VAL A 76 -8.83 9.02 -4.39
CA VAL A 76 -7.70 9.27 -5.29
C VAL A 76 -7.02 7.99 -5.79
N ASP A 77 -6.95 6.95 -4.95
CA ASP A 77 -6.25 5.70 -5.27
C ASP A 77 -6.82 5.03 -6.53
N SER A 78 -8.14 5.07 -6.73
CA SER A 78 -8.77 4.52 -7.93
C SER A 78 -8.40 5.27 -9.22
N TYR A 79 -8.17 6.57 -9.13
CA TYR A 79 -7.71 7.40 -10.24
C TYR A 79 -6.21 7.20 -10.52
N ILE A 80 -5.40 7.13 -9.47
CA ILE A 80 -3.97 6.81 -9.58
C ILE A 80 -3.79 5.44 -10.25
N ALA A 81 -4.54 4.42 -9.81
CA ALA A 81 -4.49 3.09 -10.39
C ALA A 81 -4.67 3.10 -11.93
N ARG A 82 -5.66 3.85 -12.42
CA ARG A 82 -5.93 3.98 -13.87
C ARG A 82 -4.81 4.69 -14.62
N LEU A 83 -4.16 5.70 -14.03
CA LEU A 83 -3.03 6.40 -14.63
C LEU A 83 -1.78 5.51 -14.67
N VAL A 84 -1.47 4.87 -13.55
CA VAL A 84 -0.29 4.01 -13.41
C VAL A 84 -0.40 2.77 -14.32
N GLN A 85 -1.59 2.16 -14.46
CA GLN A 85 -1.83 1.06 -15.41
C GLN A 85 -1.59 1.47 -16.87
N LYS A 86 -1.74 2.76 -17.19
CA LYS A 86 -1.42 3.32 -18.51
C LYS A 86 0.06 3.74 -18.64
N GLY A 87 0.89 3.48 -17.63
CA GLY A 87 2.33 3.77 -17.63
C GLY A 87 2.71 5.16 -17.15
N TYR A 88 1.77 5.98 -16.66
CA TYR A 88 2.09 7.31 -16.13
C TYR A 88 2.68 7.23 -14.72
N LYS A 89 3.62 8.15 -14.43
CA LYS A 89 4.13 8.39 -13.08
C LYS A 89 3.29 9.46 -12.40
N VAL A 90 2.93 9.26 -11.14
CA VAL A 90 2.08 10.17 -10.37
C VAL A 90 2.80 10.61 -9.11
N ALA A 91 3.04 11.90 -8.97
CA ALA A 91 3.62 12.51 -7.77
C ALA A 91 2.51 13.00 -6.84
N ILE A 92 2.49 12.50 -5.62
CA ILE A 92 1.54 12.87 -4.57
C ILE A 92 2.15 13.99 -3.75
N CYS A 93 1.52 15.16 -3.80
CA CYS A 93 1.95 16.35 -3.08
C CYS A 93 0.95 16.67 -1.97
N GLU A 94 1.39 16.53 -0.71
CA GLU A 94 0.57 16.71 0.49
C GLU A 94 0.86 18.03 1.18
N GLN A 95 -0.09 18.46 2.03
CA GLN A 95 0.07 19.56 2.96
C GLN A 95 0.92 19.07 4.14
N MET A 96 2.05 19.71 4.39
CA MET A 96 3.01 19.34 5.43
C MET A 96 2.67 19.95 6.80
N GLU A 97 1.71 20.87 6.85
CA GLU A 97 1.23 21.54 8.06
C GLU A 97 -0.30 21.66 8.05
N ASP A 98 -0.89 21.78 9.22
CA ASP A 98 -2.34 21.93 9.36
C ASP A 98 -2.77 23.32 8.84
N PRO A 99 -3.68 23.37 7.85
CA PRO A 99 -4.21 24.63 7.33
C PRO A 99 -4.84 25.55 8.38
N ALA A 100 -5.35 24.97 9.48
CA ALA A 100 -5.97 25.74 10.57
C ALA A 100 -4.95 26.50 11.43
N THR A 101 -3.70 26.03 11.47
CA THR A 101 -2.61 26.61 12.28
C THR A 101 -1.56 27.35 11.46
N ALA A 102 -1.56 27.18 10.13
CA ALA A 102 -0.60 27.77 9.23
C ALA A 102 -0.70 29.30 9.19
N LYS A 103 0.44 29.98 9.39
CA LYS A 103 0.55 31.43 9.23
C LYS A 103 0.94 31.76 7.79
N GLY A 104 -0.05 31.80 6.89
CA GLY A 104 0.18 32.14 5.48
C GLY A 104 -0.12 31.01 4.51
N LEU A 105 0.72 30.83 3.48
CA LEU A 105 0.57 29.74 2.52
C LEU A 105 1.01 28.43 3.13
N VAL A 106 0.11 27.44 3.19
CA VAL A 106 0.41 26.07 3.67
C VAL A 106 1.55 25.47 2.84
N GLN A 107 2.58 24.99 3.51
CA GLN A 107 3.70 24.30 2.89
C GLN A 107 3.25 22.95 2.34
N ARG A 108 3.73 22.62 1.12
CA ARG A 108 3.44 21.33 0.46
C ARG A 108 4.72 20.74 -0.08
N ASP A 109 4.81 19.43 0.01
CA ASP A 109 5.92 18.67 -0.58
C ASP A 109 5.44 17.34 -1.14
N ILE A 110 6.26 16.74 -2.01
CA ILE A 110 5.99 15.40 -2.52
C ILE A 110 6.30 14.40 -1.42
N THR A 111 5.29 13.64 -1.03
CA THR A 111 5.42 12.56 -0.06
C THR A 111 5.79 11.25 -0.73
N ARG A 112 5.39 11.04 -1.98
CA ARG A 112 5.66 9.81 -2.73
C ARG A 112 5.45 10.02 -4.24
N ILE A 113 6.22 9.28 -5.05
CA ILE A 113 6.01 9.14 -6.49
C ILE A 113 5.63 7.69 -6.78
N ILE A 114 4.47 7.50 -7.38
CA ILE A 114 3.93 6.18 -7.73
C ILE A 114 4.18 5.93 -9.22
N THR A 115 4.84 4.81 -9.51
CA THR A 115 5.15 4.34 -10.87
C THR A 115 4.61 2.91 -11.05
N PRO A 116 4.53 2.35 -12.26
CA PRO A 116 4.06 0.99 -12.48
C PRO A 116 4.77 -0.07 -11.62
N GLY A 117 6.07 0.11 -11.35
CA GLY A 117 6.89 -0.82 -10.57
C GLY A 117 6.89 -0.56 -9.06
N THR A 118 6.36 0.56 -8.58
CA THR A 118 6.46 0.97 -7.17
C THR A 118 5.13 1.02 -6.42
N VAL A 119 4.10 0.43 -6.98
CA VAL A 119 2.76 0.33 -6.38
C VAL A 119 2.79 -0.56 -5.12
N THR A 120 2.15 -0.11 -4.05
CA THR A 120 2.00 -0.84 -2.77
C THR A 120 0.55 -1.01 -2.32
N GLU A 121 -0.37 -0.24 -2.88
CA GLU A 121 -1.80 -0.28 -2.56
C GLU A 121 -2.47 -1.54 -3.12
N SER A 122 -3.25 -2.22 -2.28
CA SER A 122 -3.92 -3.48 -2.65
C SER A 122 -4.89 -3.32 -3.82
N CYS A 123 -5.56 -2.16 -3.93
CA CYS A 123 -6.51 -1.90 -5.03
C CYS A 123 -5.83 -1.73 -6.40
N MET A 124 -4.49 -1.54 -6.43
CA MET A 124 -3.70 -1.36 -7.64
C MET A 124 -2.91 -2.61 -8.03
N LEU A 125 -2.80 -3.59 -7.14
CA LEU A 125 -2.00 -4.81 -7.30
C LEU A 125 -2.90 -6.02 -7.60
N ASP A 126 -2.40 -6.92 -8.44
CA ASP A 126 -2.91 -8.30 -8.49
C ASP A 126 -2.45 -9.04 -7.23
N GLU A 127 -3.38 -9.60 -6.48
CA GLU A 127 -3.09 -10.30 -5.22
C GLU A 127 -2.16 -11.52 -5.43
N ASN A 128 -2.31 -12.22 -6.55
CA ASN A 128 -1.60 -13.46 -6.87
C ASN A 128 -0.37 -13.27 -7.76
N LYS A 129 0.06 -12.02 -8.00
CA LYS A 129 1.23 -11.68 -8.82
C LYS A 129 2.14 -10.72 -8.07
N ASN A 130 3.45 -10.95 -8.15
CA ASN A 130 4.46 -9.98 -7.73
C ASN A 130 4.49 -8.81 -8.70
N ASN A 131 4.81 -7.62 -8.20
CA ASN A 131 4.97 -6.41 -8.99
C ASN A 131 6.41 -5.94 -8.95
N TYR A 132 7.23 -6.45 -9.88
CA TYR A 132 8.64 -6.12 -9.90
C TYR A 132 8.93 -4.82 -10.64
N ILE A 133 9.82 -4.02 -10.05
CA ILE A 133 10.66 -3.05 -10.75
C ILE A 133 12.05 -3.64 -10.89
N GLY A 134 12.69 -3.44 -12.03
CA GLY A 134 14.03 -3.93 -12.27
C GLY A 134 15.01 -2.84 -12.67
N CYS A 135 16.30 -3.17 -12.65
CA CYS A 135 17.37 -2.36 -13.20
C CYS A 135 18.32 -3.23 -14.03
N ILE A 136 18.79 -2.68 -15.14
CA ILE A 136 19.76 -3.32 -16.03
C ILE A 136 20.97 -2.40 -16.18
N TYR A 137 22.15 -2.96 -15.95
CA TYR A 137 23.41 -2.29 -16.22
C TYR A 137 24.41 -3.24 -16.89
N GLY A 138 24.94 -2.85 -18.05
CA GLY A 138 25.95 -3.61 -18.79
C GLY A 138 27.36 -3.09 -18.52
N GLU A 139 28.32 -3.98 -18.37
CA GLU A 139 29.73 -3.65 -18.24
C GLU A 139 30.61 -4.76 -18.82
N SER A 140 31.44 -4.43 -19.79
CA SER A 140 32.40 -5.35 -20.41
C SER A 140 31.76 -6.65 -20.93
N GLY A 141 30.57 -6.53 -21.55
CA GLY A 141 29.81 -7.66 -22.10
C GLY A 141 29.10 -8.53 -21.06
N LYS A 142 29.10 -8.12 -19.78
CA LYS A 142 28.29 -8.74 -18.71
C LYS A 142 27.17 -7.81 -18.30
N PHE A 143 26.03 -8.37 -17.92
CA PHE A 143 24.87 -7.62 -17.51
C PHE A 143 24.52 -7.91 -16.05
N GLY A 144 24.55 -6.85 -15.21
CA GLY A 144 23.97 -6.89 -13.88
C GLY A 144 22.47 -6.62 -13.95
N LEU A 145 21.71 -7.49 -13.31
CA LEU A 145 20.25 -7.35 -13.18
C LEU A 145 19.88 -7.27 -11.72
N ALA A 146 18.97 -6.35 -11.40
CA ALA A 146 18.36 -6.26 -10.09
C ALA A 146 16.85 -6.19 -10.23
N PHE A 147 16.09 -6.87 -9.35
CA PHE A 147 14.63 -6.89 -9.34
C PHE A 147 14.13 -6.72 -7.92
N CYS A 148 13.20 -5.79 -7.71
CA CYS A 148 12.59 -5.55 -6.41
C CYS A 148 11.07 -5.54 -6.52
N ASP A 149 10.38 -6.27 -5.63
CA ASP A 149 8.95 -6.10 -5.39
C ASP A 149 8.78 -5.28 -4.11
N VAL A 150 8.50 -3.98 -4.29
CA VAL A 150 8.34 -3.04 -3.17
C VAL A 150 7.18 -3.44 -2.25
N SER A 151 6.15 -4.11 -2.78
CA SER A 151 4.97 -4.51 -2.01
C SER A 151 5.23 -5.68 -1.05
N THR A 152 6.28 -6.48 -1.28
CA THR A 152 6.65 -7.63 -0.44
C THR A 152 8.02 -7.49 0.21
N GLY A 153 8.86 -6.57 -0.28
CA GLY A 153 10.24 -6.38 0.17
C GLY A 153 11.24 -7.37 -0.43
N ALA A 154 10.83 -8.18 -1.42
CA ALA A 154 11.72 -9.12 -2.09
C ALA A 154 12.68 -8.40 -3.02
N PHE A 155 14.00 -8.59 -2.85
CA PHE A 155 15.03 -7.96 -3.68
C PHE A 155 16.05 -9.00 -4.17
N PHE A 156 16.18 -9.14 -5.49
CA PHE A 156 17.02 -10.12 -6.15
C PHE A 156 18.05 -9.45 -7.05
N THR A 157 19.22 -10.10 -7.19
CA THR A 157 20.24 -9.67 -8.16
C THR A 157 20.95 -10.87 -8.80
N THR A 158 21.41 -10.68 -10.03
CA THR A 158 22.17 -11.69 -10.77
C THR A 158 23.08 -11.03 -11.81
N VAL A 159 23.97 -11.82 -12.40
CA VAL A 159 24.80 -11.41 -13.55
C VAL A 159 24.51 -12.35 -14.71
N CYS A 160 24.24 -11.79 -15.87
CA CYS A 160 24.04 -12.49 -17.13
C CYS A 160 25.25 -12.28 -18.05
N SER A 161 25.58 -13.31 -18.84
CA SER A 161 26.71 -13.30 -19.79
C SER A 161 26.39 -12.70 -21.15
N ASP A 162 25.10 -12.62 -21.50
CA ASP A 162 24.62 -12.18 -22.81
C ASP A 162 23.18 -11.66 -22.77
N ALA A 163 22.74 -11.01 -23.86
CA ALA A 163 21.42 -10.41 -23.98
C ALA A 163 20.28 -11.46 -23.99
N GLN A 164 20.52 -12.69 -24.43
CA GLN A 164 19.49 -13.74 -24.45
C GLN A 164 19.17 -14.17 -23.01
N ASN A 165 20.19 -14.31 -22.16
CA ASN A 165 20.02 -14.59 -20.74
C ASN A 165 19.31 -13.43 -20.04
N VAL A 166 19.61 -12.18 -20.40
CA VAL A 166 18.86 -10.99 -19.90
C VAL A 166 17.38 -11.10 -20.28
N ALA A 167 17.07 -11.38 -21.54
CA ALA A 167 15.67 -11.54 -22.00
C ALA A 167 14.94 -12.68 -21.27
N SER A 168 15.62 -13.79 -20.99
CA SER A 168 15.07 -14.91 -20.21
C SER A 168 14.77 -14.51 -18.77
N GLU A 169 15.68 -13.76 -18.10
CA GLU A 169 15.46 -13.25 -16.74
C GLU A 169 14.34 -12.20 -16.69
N LEU A 170 14.28 -11.29 -17.67
CA LEU A 170 13.16 -10.36 -17.81
C LEU A 170 11.83 -11.10 -17.97
N GLY A 171 11.78 -12.16 -18.76
CA GLY A 171 10.61 -13.03 -18.88
C GLY A 171 10.24 -13.76 -17.58
N ARG A 172 11.24 -14.09 -16.77
CA ARG A 172 11.06 -14.76 -15.48
C ARG A 172 10.43 -13.86 -14.43
N PHE A 173 10.90 -12.62 -14.29
CA PHE A 173 10.38 -11.66 -13.32
C PHE A 173 9.19 -10.87 -13.86
N ALA A 174 9.05 -10.74 -15.18
CA ALA A 174 8.02 -9.96 -15.85
C ALA A 174 7.80 -8.58 -15.18
N PRO A 175 8.86 -7.74 -15.09
CA PRO A 175 8.78 -6.49 -14.36
C PRO A 175 7.80 -5.53 -15.03
N SER A 176 7.08 -4.76 -14.21
CA SER A 176 6.18 -3.69 -14.68
C SER A 176 6.96 -2.45 -15.12
N GLU A 177 8.17 -2.28 -14.57
CA GLU A 177 9.06 -1.16 -14.90
C GLU A 177 10.52 -1.59 -14.86
N ILE A 178 11.33 -1.06 -15.79
CA ILE A 178 12.78 -1.25 -15.85
C ILE A 178 13.46 0.10 -15.86
N LEU A 179 14.44 0.25 -14.97
CA LEU A 179 15.42 1.33 -14.98
C LEU A 179 16.64 0.91 -15.82
N ARG A 180 17.05 1.75 -16.75
CA ARG A 180 18.30 1.55 -17.48
C ARG A 180 19.09 2.86 -17.58
N TYR A 181 20.39 2.76 -17.78
CA TYR A 181 21.22 3.89 -18.15
C TYR A 181 21.24 4.04 -19.67
N GLY A 182 20.61 5.09 -20.19
CA GLY A 182 20.42 5.29 -21.64
C GLY A 182 21.70 5.43 -22.46
N ALA A 183 22.79 5.88 -21.85
CA ALA A 183 24.12 5.97 -22.52
C ALA A 183 24.96 4.68 -22.35
N ASN A 184 24.42 3.61 -21.79
CA ASN A 184 25.12 2.33 -21.63
C ASN A 184 25.02 1.51 -22.93
N VAL A 185 26.07 1.51 -23.73
CA VAL A 185 26.17 0.85 -25.05
C VAL A 185 25.90 -0.66 -24.94
N ASP A 186 26.35 -1.31 -23.85
CA ASP A 186 26.10 -2.73 -23.64
C ASP A 186 24.60 -3.04 -23.51
N CYS A 187 23.81 -2.12 -22.97
CA CYS A 187 22.35 -2.28 -22.86
C CYS A 187 21.60 -2.07 -24.19
N GLU A 188 22.19 -1.44 -25.19
CA GLU A 188 21.57 -1.26 -26.51
C GLU A 188 21.40 -2.58 -27.29
N VAL A 189 22.14 -3.62 -26.90
CA VAL A 189 22.03 -4.97 -27.49
C VAL A 189 20.70 -5.64 -27.09
N ILE A 190 20.06 -5.15 -26.02
CA ILE A 190 18.77 -5.71 -25.57
C ILE A 190 17.64 -5.12 -26.44
N ASP A 191 17.01 -5.96 -27.25
CA ASP A 191 15.94 -5.54 -28.14
C ASP A 191 14.74 -4.94 -27.36
N ASP A 192 14.35 -3.73 -27.69
CA ASP A 192 13.16 -3.07 -27.16
C ASP A 192 11.87 -3.87 -27.36
N ALA A 193 11.85 -4.81 -28.32
CA ALA A 193 10.76 -5.74 -28.50
C ALA A 193 10.50 -6.61 -27.25
N VAL A 194 11.54 -6.91 -26.45
CA VAL A 194 11.40 -7.66 -25.19
C VAL A 194 10.54 -6.88 -24.21
N PHE A 195 10.81 -5.58 -24.03
CA PHE A 195 10.04 -4.72 -23.12
C PHE A 195 8.59 -4.55 -23.58
N ARG A 196 8.37 -4.37 -24.88
CA ARG A 196 7.02 -4.30 -25.46
C ARG A 196 6.24 -5.61 -25.26
N ARG A 197 6.88 -6.77 -25.44
CA ARG A 197 6.24 -8.09 -25.25
C ARG A 197 5.83 -8.32 -23.79
N LEU A 198 6.60 -7.79 -22.84
CA LEU A 198 6.32 -7.85 -21.41
C LEU A 198 5.35 -6.77 -20.92
N ASN A 199 4.96 -5.82 -21.78
CA ASN A 199 4.22 -4.60 -21.40
C ASN A 199 4.91 -3.84 -20.25
N CYS A 200 6.25 -3.76 -20.34
CA CYS A 200 7.12 -3.17 -19.33
C CYS A 200 7.42 -1.71 -19.67
N CYS A 201 7.24 -0.82 -18.70
CA CYS A 201 7.66 0.57 -18.83
C CYS A 201 9.19 0.68 -18.69
N VAL A 202 9.83 1.45 -19.57
CA VAL A 202 11.27 1.70 -19.47
C VAL A 202 11.50 3.11 -19.00
N SER A 203 12.27 3.25 -17.92
CA SER A 203 12.70 4.54 -17.35
C SER A 203 14.20 4.68 -17.52
N GLU A 204 14.65 5.87 -17.91
CA GLU A 204 16.08 6.16 -18.03
C GLU A 204 16.58 6.83 -16.74
N GLY A 205 17.63 6.24 -16.16
CA GLY A 205 18.34 6.80 -15.02
C GLY A 205 19.44 7.76 -15.43
N LYS A 206 19.73 8.72 -14.57
CA LYS A 206 20.85 9.63 -14.74
C LYS A 206 22.17 8.92 -14.46
N GLN A 207 23.28 9.38 -15.07
CA GLN A 207 24.61 8.78 -14.92
C GLN A 207 25.05 8.62 -13.46
N GLU A 208 24.72 9.60 -12.63
CA GLU A 208 25.14 9.62 -11.22
C GLU A 208 24.59 8.42 -10.41
N LEU A 209 23.49 7.82 -10.86
CA LEU A 209 22.91 6.63 -10.23
C LEU A 209 23.76 5.36 -10.43
N PHE A 210 24.57 5.32 -11.48
CA PHE A 210 25.30 4.12 -11.91
C PHE A 210 26.80 4.19 -11.54
N SER A 211 27.09 4.73 -10.35
CA SER A 211 28.45 4.79 -9.79
C SER A 211 28.70 3.57 -8.89
N LEU A 212 29.80 2.86 -9.12
CA LEU A 212 30.18 1.69 -8.32
C LEU A 212 30.37 2.05 -6.84
N GLU A 213 31.17 3.10 -6.57
CA GLU A 213 31.49 3.54 -5.19
C GLU A 213 30.22 3.94 -4.42
N SER A 214 29.32 4.68 -5.07
CA SER A 214 28.05 5.08 -4.46
C SER A 214 27.13 3.87 -4.21
N ALA A 215 27.09 2.91 -5.14
CA ALA A 215 26.30 1.70 -5.03
C ALA A 215 26.80 0.79 -3.90
N GLU A 216 28.11 0.57 -3.79
CA GLU A 216 28.73 -0.23 -2.72
C GLU A 216 28.36 0.32 -1.36
N LYS A 217 28.63 1.61 -1.15
CA LYS A 217 28.32 2.29 0.12
C LYS A 217 26.83 2.21 0.44
N LEU A 218 25.95 2.51 -0.50
CA LEU A 218 24.50 2.50 -0.30
C LEU A 218 23.98 1.11 0.09
N LEU A 219 24.46 0.06 -0.59
CA LEU A 219 24.04 -1.31 -0.30
C LEU A 219 24.52 -1.77 1.08
N GLU A 220 25.80 -1.50 1.42
CA GLU A 220 26.33 -1.87 2.74
C GLU A 220 25.65 -1.12 3.88
N ASP A 221 25.39 0.18 3.70
CA ASP A 221 24.68 1.00 4.69
C ASP A 221 23.22 0.53 4.88
N HIS A 222 22.50 0.21 3.78
CA HIS A 222 21.10 -0.19 3.85
C HIS A 222 20.89 -1.60 4.43
N PHE A 223 21.68 -2.58 3.97
CA PHE A 223 21.55 -3.98 4.40
C PHE A 223 22.35 -4.30 5.64
N HIS A 224 23.16 -3.39 6.14
CA HIS A 224 24.09 -3.61 7.27
C HIS A 224 24.96 -4.86 7.09
N ALA A 225 25.39 -5.12 5.86
CA ALA A 225 26.14 -6.30 5.44
C ALA A 225 27.18 -5.91 4.40
N THR A 226 28.32 -6.61 4.36
CA THR A 226 29.34 -6.39 3.34
C THR A 226 28.92 -7.02 2.00
N LEU A 227 29.46 -6.55 0.88
CA LEU A 227 29.21 -7.15 -0.46
C LEU A 227 29.53 -8.66 -0.48
N SER A 228 30.52 -9.11 0.30
CA SER A 228 30.86 -10.54 0.43
C SER A 228 29.75 -11.34 1.14
N GLN A 229 29.13 -10.78 2.16
CA GLN A 229 28.00 -11.42 2.86
C GLN A 229 26.75 -11.45 1.97
N MET A 230 26.56 -10.44 1.13
CA MET A 230 25.48 -10.41 0.12
C MET A 230 25.78 -11.32 -1.11
N GLY A 231 27.00 -11.86 -1.22
CA GLY A 231 27.39 -12.78 -2.30
C GLY A 231 27.68 -12.10 -3.65
N ILE A 232 27.86 -10.78 -3.67
CA ILE A 232 28.07 -9.97 -4.90
C ILE A 232 29.46 -9.30 -4.98
N ALA A 233 30.38 -9.65 -4.07
CA ALA A 233 31.75 -9.18 -4.12
C ALA A 233 32.43 -9.55 -5.44
N GLY A 234 33.09 -8.57 -6.08
CA GLY A 234 33.74 -8.79 -7.39
C GLY A 234 32.78 -8.86 -8.59
N MET A 235 31.53 -8.45 -8.41
CA MET A 235 30.51 -8.40 -9.48
C MET A 235 30.02 -6.95 -9.71
N PRO A 236 30.84 -6.04 -10.28
CA PRO A 236 30.53 -4.61 -10.35
C PRO A 236 29.19 -4.33 -11.06
N ALA A 237 28.86 -5.06 -12.12
CA ALA A 237 27.60 -4.87 -12.83
C ALA A 237 26.37 -5.15 -11.94
N ALA A 238 26.40 -6.21 -11.11
CA ALA A 238 25.32 -6.53 -10.16
C ALA A 238 25.23 -5.48 -9.04
N VAL A 239 26.39 -5.03 -8.53
CA VAL A 239 26.46 -3.99 -7.49
C VAL A 239 25.85 -2.69 -8.01
N ILE A 240 26.26 -2.24 -9.19
CA ILE A 240 25.76 -1.00 -9.81
C ILE A 240 24.24 -1.10 -10.08
N ALA A 241 23.78 -2.20 -10.67
CA ALA A 241 22.35 -2.39 -10.96
C ALA A 241 21.53 -2.38 -9.67
N SER A 242 21.98 -3.07 -8.61
CA SER A 242 21.28 -3.14 -7.33
C SER A 242 21.30 -1.79 -6.59
N GLY A 243 22.44 -1.11 -6.57
CA GLY A 243 22.57 0.22 -5.95
C GLY A 243 21.72 1.28 -6.65
N ALA A 244 21.74 1.30 -7.99
CA ALA A 244 20.92 2.23 -8.79
C ALA A 244 19.43 2.00 -8.57
N LEU A 245 18.99 0.74 -8.49
CA LEU A 245 17.60 0.40 -8.18
C LEU A 245 17.21 0.85 -6.78
N LEU A 246 18.00 0.53 -5.76
CA LEU A 246 17.74 0.92 -4.38
C LEU A 246 17.69 2.45 -4.21
N GLN A 247 18.65 3.19 -4.79
CA GLN A 247 18.66 4.66 -4.77
C GLN A 247 17.41 5.24 -5.42
N THR A 248 16.97 4.67 -6.53
CA THR A 248 15.74 5.09 -7.22
C THR A 248 14.52 4.85 -6.34
N LEU A 249 14.42 3.68 -5.71
CA LEU A 249 13.30 3.35 -4.80
C LEU A 249 13.25 4.28 -3.59
N LEU A 250 14.38 4.59 -2.95
CA LEU A 250 14.47 5.57 -1.86
C LEU A 250 13.99 6.96 -2.30
N THR A 251 14.35 7.37 -3.50
CA THR A 251 13.94 8.66 -4.07
C THR A 251 12.44 8.72 -4.37
N LEU A 252 11.86 7.63 -4.90
CA LEU A 252 10.45 7.55 -5.27
C LEU A 252 9.53 7.41 -4.06
N GLN A 253 9.92 6.59 -3.09
CA GLN A 253 9.09 6.28 -1.92
C GLN A 253 9.26 7.28 -0.77
N LYS A 254 10.35 8.07 -0.76
CA LYS A 254 10.62 9.09 0.27
C LYS A 254 10.64 8.51 1.70
N ASN A 255 10.98 7.23 1.86
CA ASN A 255 11.13 6.54 3.14
C ASN A 255 12.38 5.65 3.12
N ASP A 256 12.74 5.07 4.24
CA ASP A 256 13.95 4.27 4.43
C ASP A 256 13.87 2.84 3.87
N LEU A 257 12.72 2.41 3.36
CA LEU A 257 12.46 1.06 2.82
C LEU A 257 12.86 -0.05 3.79
N ALA A 258 12.69 0.14 5.10
CA ALA A 258 13.12 -0.79 6.15
C ALA A 258 12.53 -2.21 6.04
N HIS A 259 11.53 -2.42 5.19
CA HIS A 259 10.97 -3.74 4.87
C HIS A 259 11.78 -4.50 3.80
N ILE A 260 12.65 -3.82 3.02
CA ILE A 260 13.58 -4.45 2.09
C ILE A 260 14.86 -4.77 2.88
N ARG A 261 14.99 -5.98 3.40
CA ARG A 261 15.98 -6.35 4.41
C ARG A 261 17.14 -7.18 3.89
N GLU A 262 16.99 -7.79 2.73
CA GLU A 262 17.95 -8.73 2.18
C GLU A 262 18.04 -8.55 0.66
N LEU A 263 19.27 -8.51 0.15
CA LEU A 263 19.57 -8.64 -1.26
C LEU A 263 19.95 -10.09 -1.55
N GLN A 264 19.14 -10.79 -2.32
CA GLN A 264 19.34 -12.20 -2.65
C GLN A 264 20.06 -12.33 -4.00
N TYR A 265 21.35 -12.68 -3.95
CA TYR A 265 22.06 -13.08 -5.15
C TYR A 265 21.67 -14.50 -5.57
N TYR A 266 21.41 -14.72 -6.84
CA TYR A 266 21.17 -16.03 -7.40
C TYR A 266 21.95 -16.24 -8.72
N THR A 267 22.30 -17.49 -8.99
CA THR A 267 22.92 -17.90 -10.26
C THR A 267 21.84 -18.36 -11.23
N THR A 268 21.93 -17.95 -12.49
CA THR A 268 20.96 -18.32 -13.54
C THR A 268 20.85 -19.83 -13.72
N GLY A 269 21.96 -20.59 -13.61
CA GLY A 269 22.00 -22.04 -13.76
C GLY A 269 21.32 -22.87 -12.65
N ARG A 270 20.80 -22.26 -11.58
CA ARG A 270 20.05 -22.96 -10.52
C ARG A 270 18.63 -23.37 -10.96
N PHE A 271 18.10 -22.73 -11.96
CA PHE A 271 16.73 -22.93 -12.44
C PHE A 271 16.74 -23.36 -13.91
N MET A 272 15.71 -24.10 -14.32
CA MET A 272 15.48 -24.40 -15.73
C MET A 272 15.29 -23.11 -16.53
N GLU A 273 16.05 -22.95 -17.58
CA GLU A 273 15.90 -21.83 -18.50
C GLU A 273 14.63 -22.03 -19.33
N LEU A 274 13.74 -21.06 -19.22
CA LEU A 274 12.51 -20.98 -20.01
C LEU A 274 12.52 -19.61 -20.67
N ASP A 275 12.74 -19.57 -21.97
CA ASP A 275 12.66 -18.33 -22.74
C ASP A 275 11.22 -17.81 -22.82
N LEU A 276 11.06 -16.60 -23.34
CA LEU A 276 9.75 -15.95 -23.47
C LEU A 276 8.78 -16.75 -24.35
N ASP A 277 9.29 -17.42 -25.39
CA ASP A 277 8.46 -18.19 -26.30
C ASP A 277 8.03 -19.53 -25.69
N ALA A 278 8.93 -20.21 -24.96
CA ALA A 278 8.57 -21.41 -24.20
C ALA A 278 7.51 -21.13 -23.15
N ARG A 279 7.67 -20.06 -22.35
CA ARG A 279 6.67 -19.64 -21.33
C ARG A 279 5.31 -19.39 -21.95
N ARG A 280 5.27 -18.67 -23.06
CA ARG A 280 4.05 -18.34 -23.81
C ARG A 280 3.40 -19.58 -24.40
N ASN A 281 4.20 -20.43 -25.07
CA ASN A 281 3.69 -21.60 -25.79
C ASN A 281 3.20 -22.69 -24.83
N LEU A 282 3.82 -22.82 -23.64
CA LEU A 282 3.37 -23.73 -22.60
C LEU A 282 2.19 -23.19 -21.77
N GLU A 283 1.79 -21.94 -21.99
CA GLU A 283 0.70 -21.28 -21.24
C GLU A 283 0.80 -21.55 -19.73
N LEU A 284 1.99 -21.31 -19.16
CA LEU A 284 2.26 -21.64 -17.77
C LEU A 284 1.40 -20.85 -16.81
N THR A 285 1.28 -19.52 -17.02
CA THR A 285 0.62 -18.60 -16.10
C THR A 285 -0.45 -17.72 -16.76
N GLU A 286 -0.39 -17.56 -18.09
CA GLU A 286 -1.32 -16.75 -18.88
C GLU A 286 -1.57 -17.43 -20.23
N THR A 287 -2.82 -17.38 -20.70
CA THR A 287 -3.18 -17.91 -22.03
C THR A 287 -2.62 -17.05 -23.15
N MET A 288 -2.32 -17.64 -24.29
CA MET A 288 -1.68 -16.98 -25.43
C MET A 288 -2.55 -15.87 -26.04
N ARG A 289 -3.86 -16.07 -26.09
CA ARG A 289 -4.81 -15.15 -26.74
C ARG A 289 -5.38 -14.09 -25.82
N SER A 290 -5.99 -14.51 -24.68
CA SER A 290 -6.74 -13.63 -23.80
C SER A 290 -5.91 -13.06 -22.65
N LYS A 291 -4.69 -13.58 -22.44
CA LYS A 291 -3.85 -13.21 -21.29
C LYS A 291 -4.51 -13.47 -19.93
N GLU A 292 -5.39 -14.46 -19.87
CA GLU A 292 -6.12 -14.86 -18.68
C GLU A 292 -5.43 -16.02 -17.98
N LYS A 293 -5.66 -16.13 -16.67
CA LYS A 293 -5.20 -17.28 -15.86
C LYS A 293 -5.96 -18.56 -16.21
N ARG A 294 -7.26 -18.46 -16.51
CA ARG A 294 -8.12 -19.63 -16.78
C ARG A 294 -7.64 -20.39 -18.02
N GLY A 295 -7.44 -21.70 -17.88
CA GLY A 295 -6.96 -22.57 -18.97
C GLY A 295 -5.46 -22.80 -18.95
N THR A 296 -4.70 -22.19 -18.04
CA THR A 296 -3.25 -22.34 -17.88
C THR A 296 -2.88 -23.46 -16.92
N LEU A 297 -1.60 -23.84 -16.90
CA LEU A 297 -1.08 -24.78 -15.89
C LEU A 297 -1.26 -24.21 -14.47
N LEU A 298 -1.00 -22.92 -14.27
CA LEU A 298 -1.23 -22.26 -12.98
C LEU A 298 -2.70 -22.38 -12.55
N TRP A 299 -3.65 -22.20 -13.44
CA TRP A 299 -5.07 -22.30 -13.10
C TRP A 299 -5.47 -23.70 -12.59
N VAL A 300 -4.90 -24.75 -13.19
CA VAL A 300 -5.15 -26.14 -12.75
C VAL A 300 -4.56 -26.40 -11.37
N LEU A 301 -3.34 -25.91 -11.12
CA LEU A 301 -2.59 -26.18 -9.89
C LEU A 301 -2.96 -25.25 -8.73
N ASP A 302 -3.44 -24.05 -9.02
CA ASP A 302 -3.71 -23.05 -7.99
C ASP A 302 -5.06 -23.27 -7.30
N LYS A 303 -5.00 -24.01 -6.23
CA LYS A 303 -6.06 -24.18 -5.23
C LYS A 303 -5.76 -23.38 -3.96
N THR A 304 -4.85 -22.41 -4.05
CA THR A 304 -4.50 -21.57 -2.90
C THR A 304 -5.64 -20.62 -2.55
N HIS A 305 -5.87 -20.41 -1.26
CA HIS A 305 -6.86 -19.45 -0.75
C HIS A 305 -6.18 -18.18 -0.19
N THR A 306 -4.83 -18.08 -0.23
CA THR A 306 -4.09 -16.88 0.16
C THR A 306 -3.27 -16.33 -1.01
N ALA A 307 -3.18 -15.00 -1.05
CA ALA A 307 -2.38 -14.26 -2.00
C ALA A 307 -0.89 -14.67 -1.97
N MET A 308 -0.29 -14.82 -0.78
CA MET A 308 1.11 -15.26 -0.62
C MET A 308 1.36 -16.65 -1.22
N GLY A 309 0.45 -17.59 -0.98
CA GLY A 309 0.53 -18.95 -1.56
C GLY A 309 0.44 -18.93 -3.08
N GLY A 310 -0.48 -18.12 -3.64
CA GLY A 310 -0.63 -17.94 -5.08
C GLY A 310 0.61 -17.33 -5.73
N ARG A 311 1.19 -16.28 -5.15
CA ARG A 311 2.46 -15.68 -5.62
C ARG A 311 3.61 -16.68 -5.60
N MET A 312 3.74 -17.44 -4.52
CA MET A 312 4.79 -18.46 -4.41
C MET A 312 4.59 -19.59 -5.42
N LEU A 313 3.36 -20.06 -5.65
CA LEU A 313 3.07 -21.10 -6.64
C LEU A 313 3.41 -20.62 -8.06
N ARG A 314 3.00 -19.41 -8.41
CA ARG A 314 3.36 -18.77 -9.67
C ARG A 314 4.88 -18.71 -9.84
N SER A 315 5.59 -18.21 -8.82
CA SER A 315 7.05 -18.12 -8.84
C SER A 315 7.74 -19.48 -9.05
N TRP A 316 7.20 -20.58 -8.53
CA TRP A 316 7.80 -21.91 -8.75
C TRP A 316 7.55 -22.46 -10.17
N LEU A 317 6.42 -22.17 -10.76
CA LEU A 317 6.17 -22.51 -12.16
C LEU A 317 7.07 -21.70 -13.11
N GLU A 318 7.32 -20.45 -12.76
CA GLU A 318 8.19 -19.56 -13.53
C GLU A 318 9.68 -19.87 -13.32
N LYS A 319 10.05 -20.53 -12.20
CA LYS A 319 11.43 -20.86 -11.79
C LYS A 319 11.55 -22.34 -11.40
N PRO A 320 11.39 -23.29 -12.34
CA PRO A 320 11.53 -24.71 -12.01
C PRO A 320 12.96 -25.01 -11.55
N LEU A 321 13.10 -25.77 -10.46
CA LEU A 321 14.40 -26.15 -9.93
C LEU A 321 15.08 -27.20 -10.82
N LEU A 322 16.41 -27.16 -10.88
CA LEU A 322 17.25 -28.17 -11.48
C LEU A 322 17.92 -29.08 -10.43
N ASP A 323 18.03 -28.62 -9.18
CA ASP A 323 18.67 -29.36 -8.10
C ASP A 323 17.81 -30.55 -7.65
N PRO A 324 18.24 -31.81 -7.89
CA PRO A 324 17.49 -33.01 -7.51
C PRO A 324 17.29 -33.15 -6.00
N VAL A 325 18.22 -32.63 -5.19
CA VAL A 325 18.15 -32.70 -3.72
C VAL A 325 17.00 -31.84 -3.21
N GLU A 326 16.92 -30.61 -3.67
CA GLU A 326 15.82 -29.72 -3.28
C GLU A 326 14.48 -30.19 -3.85
N ILE A 327 14.45 -30.77 -5.06
CA ILE A 327 13.24 -31.35 -5.64
C ILE A 327 12.77 -32.54 -4.78
N THR A 328 13.65 -33.48 -4.46
CA THR A 328 13.30 -34.64 -3.63
C THR A 328 12.82 -34.24 -2.25
N ARG A 329 13.44 -33.23 -1.66
CA ARG A 329 13.02 -32.67 -0.36
C ARG A 329 11.61 -32.08 -0.39
N ARG A 330 11.23 -31.40 -1.48
CA ARG A 330 9.86 -30.91 -1.67
C ARG A 330 8.89 -32.06 -1.91
N HIS A 331 9.27 -33.07 -2.69
CA HIS A 331 8.45 -34.27 -2.93
C HIS A 331 8.15 -35.00 -1.63
N GLY A 332 9.14 -35.24 -0.76
CA GLY A 332 8.89 -35.88 0.54
C GLY A 332 7.92 -35.13 1.46
N ALA A 333 7.92 -33.79 1.42
CA ALA A 333 6.94 -33.01 2.17
C ALA A 333 5.53 -33.12 1.58
N VAL A 334 5.41 -33.15 0.25
CA VAL A 334 4.12 -33.33 -0.45
C VAL A 334 3.59 -34.75 -0.24
N GLU A 335 4.43 -35.76 -0.33
CA GLU A 335 4.08 -37.17 -0.09
C GLU A 335 3.50 -37.38 1.29
N GLU A 336 4.18 -36.90 2.35
CA GLU A 336 3.68 -37.00 3.72
C GLU A 336 2.30 -36.35 3.90
N LEU A 337 2.09 -35.16 3.33
CA LEU A 337 0.78 -34.49 3.38
C LEU A 337 -0.28 -35.16 2.49
N THR A 338 0.12 -35.89 1.46
CA THR A 338 -0.78 -36.70 0.64
C THR A 338 -1.27 -37.92 1.42
N ASP A 339 -0.38 -38.59 2.11
CA ASP A 339 -0.68 -39.79 2.90
C ASP A 339 -1.48 -39.44 4.17
N ASN A 340 -1.20 -38.27 4.78
CA ASN A 340 -1.89 -37.83 6.00
C ASN A 340 -3.00 -36.83 5.70
N VAL A 341 -4.13 -37.33 5.21
CA VAL A 341 -5.31 -36.54 4.81
C VAL A 341 -5.86 -35.67 5.93
N ILE A 342 -5.82 -36.16 7.19
CA ILE A 342 -6.35 -35.43 8.35
C ILE A 342 -5.49 -34.21 8.63
N VAL A 343 -4.17 -34.39 8.79
CA VAL A 343 -3.24 -33.27 9.06
C VAL A 343 -3.28 -32.25 7.91
N ARG A 344 -3.35 -32.71 6.67
CA ARG A 344 -3.50 -31.82 5.52
C ARG A 344 -4.77 -30.97 5.60
N GLY A 345 -5.94 -31.60 5.87
CA GLY A 345 -7.23 -30.91 5.97
C GLY A 345 -7.25 -29.87 7.09
N GLU A 346 -6.74 -30.23 8.27
CA GLU A 346 -6.64 -29.32 9.42
C GLU A 346 -5.64 -28.16 9.14
N LEU A 347 -4.54 -28.46 8.45
CA LEU A 347 -3.57 -27.44 8.02
C LEU A 347 -4.18 -26.47 7.00
N GLU A 348 -4.91 -26.97 6.02
CA GLU A 348 -5.61 -26.13 5.04
C GLU A 348 -6.66 -25.23 5.68
N GLU A 349 -7.40 -25.74 6.67
CA GLU A 349 -8.38 -24.97 7.43
C GLU A 349 -7.71 -23.84 8.22
N ALA A 350 -6.68 -24.16 9.01
CA ALA A 350 -5.93 -23.17 9.78
C ALA A 350 -5.30 -22.08 8.88
N LEU A 351 -4.85 -22.45 7.69
CA LEU A 351 -4.27 -21.53 6.74
C LEU A 351 -5.29 -20.58 6.06
N ARG A 352 -6.60 -20.85 6.12
CA ARG A 352 -7.62 -19.97 5.51
C ARG A 352 -7.70 -18.60 6.17
N ASP A 353 -7.49 -18.57 7.48
CA ASP A 353 -7.61 -17.33 8.26
C ASP A 353 -6.33 -16.48 8.20
N VAL A 354 -5.24 -17.01 7.63
CA VAL A 354 -3.99 -16.25 7.47
C VAL A 354 -4.10 -15.28 6.30
N THR A 355 -4.10 -13.99 6.60
CA THR A 355 -4.13 -12.88 5.64
C THR A 355 -2.78 -12.70 4.93
N ASP A 356 -2.69 -11.73 4.01
CA ASP A 356 -1.44 -11.38 3.32
C ASP A 356 -0.48 -10.62 4.25
N LEU A 357 0.31 -11.40 5.01
CA LEU A 357 1.26 -10.86 5.99
C LEU A 357 2.36 -10.01 5.33
N GLU A 358 2.80 -10.36 4.11
CA GLU A 358 3.86 -9.65 3.40
C GLU A 358 3.44 -8.23 3.03
N ARG A 359 2.33 -8.10 2.30
CA ARG A 359 1.86 -6.79 1.82
C ARG A 359 1.32 -5.90 2.93
N VAL A 360 0.69 -6.48 3.96
CA VAL A 360 0.26 -5.68 5.12
C VAL A 360 1.47 -5.16 5.88
N GLN A 361 2.51 -5.98 6.07
CA GLN A 361 3.75 -5.54 6.72
C GLN A 361 4.42 -4.38 5.97
N THR A 362 4.47 -4.42 4.65
CA THR A 362 4.96 -3.29 3.84
C THR A 362 4.15 -2.02 4.09
N ARG A 363 2.81 -2.11 4.11
CA ARG A 363 1.95 -0.95 4.39
C ARG A 363 2.13 -0.40 5.81
N ILE A 364 2.47 -1.25 6.79
CA ILE A 364 2.84 -0.80 8.13
C ILE A 364 4.10 0.06 8.08
N VAL A 365 5.15 -0.42 7.41
CA VAL A 365 6.43 0.30 7.29
C VAL A 365 6.27 1.59 6.48
N THR A 366 5.58 1.56 5.36
CA THR A 366 5.35 2.74 4.49
C THR A 366 4.31 3.72 5.05
N GLY A 367 3.62 3.37 6.15
CA GLY A 367 2.66 4.26 6.80
C GLY A 367 1.29 4.34 6.13
N THR A 368 0.98 3.47 5.17
CA THR A 368 -0.28 3.46 4.41
C THR A 368 -1.32 2.48 4.96
N VAL A 369 -1.00 1.74 6.03
CA VAL A 369 -1.89 0.79 6.68
C VAL A 369 -3.06 1.48 7.39
N ASN A 370 -4.24 0.87 7.38
CA ASN A 370 -5.42 1.32 8.14
C ASN A 370 -5.76 0.37 9.30
N CYS A 371 -6.73 0.75 10.15
CA CYS A 371 -7.12 -0.05 11.31
C CYS A 371 -7.67 -1.44 10.92
N ARG A 372 -8.44 -1.55 9.83
CA ARG A 372 -9.01 -2.82 9.36
C ARG A 372 -7.95 -3.78 8.87
N ASP A 373 -6.90 -3.25 8.22
CA ASP A 373 -5.74 -4.05 7.82
C ASP A 373 -5.03 -4.66 9.03
N LEU A 374 -4.84 -3.86 10.11
CA LEU A 374 -4.22 -4.33 11.34
C LEU A 374 -5.07 -5.38 12.07
N LEU A 375 -6.39 -5.21 12.13
CA LEU A 375 -7.28 -6.23 12.68
C LEU A 375 -7.30 -7.51 11.84
N GLY A 376 -7.24 -7.39 10.51
CA GLY A 376 -7.03 -8.52 9.61
C GLY A 376 -5.73 -9.25 9.90
N LEU A 377 -4.65 -8.48 10.13
CA LEU A 377 -3.34 -9.02 10.50
C LEU A 377 -3.38 -9.76 11.85
N ALA A 378 -4.04 -9.18 12.86
CA ALA A 378 -4.20 -9.83 14.17
C ALA A 378 -4.94 -11.17 14.07
N ARG A 379 -6.03 -11.23 13.29
CA ARG A 379 -6.73 -12.50 12.99
C ARG A 379 -5.81 -13.52 12.33
N GLY A 380 -5.01 -13.09 11.34
CA GLY A 380 -4.01 -13.95 10.72
C GLY A 380 -2.98 -14.49 11.72
N PHE A 381 -2.49 -13.64 12.65
CA PHE A 381 -1.57 -14.06 13.72
C PHE A 381 -2.22 -15.07 14.68
N ARG A 382 -3.51 -14.92 14.99
CA ARG A 382 -4.25 -15.88 15.84
C ARG A 382 -4.35 -17.28 15.23
N ALA A 383 -4.29 -17.41 13.91
CA ALA A 383 -4.29 -18.69 13.22
C ALA A 383 -2.91 -19.40 13.22
N LEU A 384 -1.81 -18.67 13.44
CA LEU A 384 -0.44 -19.23 13.36
C LEU A 384 -0.15 -20.35 14.38
N PRO A 385 -0.62 -20.30 15.63
CA PRO A 385 -0.46 -21.42 16.56
C PRO A 385 -1.05 -22.74 16.03
N ASP A 386 -2.23 -22.69 15.41
CA ASP A 386 -2.88 -23.87 14.85
C ASP A 386 -2.11 -24.41 13.64
N VAL A 387 -1.66 -23.53 12.74
CA VAL A 387 -0.76 -23.92 11.62
C VAL A 387 0.48 -24.62 12.16
N LYS A 388 1.12 -24.06 13.18
CA LYS A 388 2.32 -24.63 13.81
C LYS A 388 2.03 -25.98 14.44
N ALA A 389 0.91 -26.14 15.14
CA ALA A 389 0.50 -27.37 15.79
C ALA A 389 0.26 -28.52 14.77
N GLN A 390 -0.25 -28.20 13.57
CA GLN A 390 -0.41 -29.22 12.53
C GLN A 390 0.95 -29.64 11.94
N LEU A 391 1.84 -28.68 11.69
CA LEU A 391 3.18 -28.98 11.17
C LEU A 391 4.04 -29.77 12.17
N GLN A 392 3.81 -29.62 13.48
CA GLN A 392 4.48 -30.44 14.53
C GLN A 392 4.19 -31.92 14.42
N LYS A 393 3.04 -32.31 13.86
CA LYS A 393 2.63 -33.71 13.64
C LYS A 393 3.35 -34.36 12.45
N CYS A 394 4.09 -33.58 11.64
CA CYS A 394 4.79 -34.02 10.45
C CYS A 394 6.24 -34.40 10.78
N ASP A 395 6.81 -35.34 10.02
CA ASP A 395 8.18 -35.82 10.17
C ASP A 395 9.15 -35.33 9.08
N SER A 396 8.64 -34.92 7.92
CA SER A 396 9.46 -34.38 6.83
C SER A 396 10.40 -33.27 7.29
N PRO A 397 11.72 -33.35 6.97
CA PRO A 397 12.67 -32.32 7.37
C PRO A 397 12.30 -30.91 6.86
N LEU A 398 11.63 -30.81 5.71
CA LEU A 398 11.16 -29.53 5.19
C LEU A 398 10.00 -28.97 6.03
N LEU A 399 9.01 -29.81 6.38
CA LEU A 399 7.87 -29.37 7.19
C LEU A 399 8.31 -28.99 8.61
N LYS A 400 9.24 -29.73 9.22
CA LYS A 400 9.86 -29.36 10.51
C LYS A 400 10.63 -28.06 10.44
N LYS A 401 11.36 -27.81 9.35
CA LYS A 401 12.05 -26.52 9.15
C LYS A 401 11.05 -25.38 9.04
N LEU A 402 9.92 -25.56 8.35
CA LEU A 402 8.87 -24.55 8.23
C LEU A 402 8.20 -24.30 9.57
N GLU A 403 7.90 -25.36 10.33
CA GLU A 403 7.35 -25.26 11.69
C GLU A 403 8.25 -24.40 12.59
N ALA A 404 9.55 -24.70 12.63
CA ALA A 404 10.51 -23.96 13.42
C ALA A 404 10.64 -22.47 13.03
N ALA A 405 10.37 -22.13 11.76
CA ALA A 405 10.44 -20.77 11.24
C ALA A 405 9.17 -19.95 11.49
N ILE A 406 8.04 -20.56 11.89
CA ILE A 406 6.81 -19.88 12.22
C ILE A 406 6.88 -19.34 13.65
N ASP A 407 6.87 -18.02 13.79
CA ASP A 407 6.65 -17.31 15.05
C ASP A 407 5.13 -17.07 15.22
N PRO A 408 4.51 -17.45 16.34
CA PRO A 408 3.08 -17.25 16.57
C PRO A 408 2.63 -15.79 16.60
N LEU A 409 3.52 -14.83 16.85
CA LEU A 409 3.25 -13.38 16.87
C LEU A 409 2.07 -12.99 17.76
N THR A 410 1.82 -13.74 18.83
CA THR A 410 0.70 -13.52 19.76
C THR A 410 0.79 -12.18 20.47
N ASP A 411 2.01 -11.75 20.81
CA ASP A 411 2.30 -10.44 21.39
C ASP A 411 1.87 -9.28 20.46
N CYS A 412 2.05 -9.46 19.16
CA CYS A 412 1.60 -8.50 18.14
C CYS A 412 0.07 -8.50 18.03
N ALA A 413 -0.58 -9.67 18.00
CA ALA A 413 -2.03 -9.78 17.97
C ALA A 413 -2.66 -9.13 19.21
N ASP A 414 -2.17 -9.47 20.42
CA ASP A 414 -2.62 -8.87 21.68
C ASP A 414 -2.51 -7.34 21.65
N ARG A 415 -1.39 -6.82 21.16
CA ARG A 415 -1.16 -5.37 21.07
C ARG A 415 -2.15 -4.68 20.17
N ILE A 416 -2.47 -5.27 19.00
CA ILE A 416 -3.44 -4.72 18.06
C ILE A 416 -4.85 -4.75 18.69
N GLU A 417 -5.30 -5.91 19.17
CA GLU A 417 -6.65 -6.13 19.68
C GLU A 417 -6.95 -5.33 20.96
N ASN A 418 -5.93 -5.14 21.83
CA ASN A 418 -6.06 -4.31 23.02
C ASN A 418 -6.03 -2.81 22.73
N THR A 419 -5.55 -2.40 21.55
CA THR A 419 -5.46 -0.98 21.17
C THR A 419 -6.64 -0.53 20.32
N LEU A 420 -7.08 -1.34 19.34
CA LEU A 420 -8.10 -0.96 18.35
C LEU A 420 -9.50 -1.46 18.74
N VAL A 421 -10.53 -0.73 18.32
CA VAL A 421 -11.92 -1.20 18.38
C VAL A 421 -12.17 -2.31 17.36
N ASP A 422 -13.18 -3.16 17.60
CA ASP A 422 -13.45 -4.33 16.73
C ASP A 422 -13.97 -3.95 15.34
N ASP A 423 -14.71 -2.84 15.21
CA ASP A 423 -15.21 -2.30 13.93
C ASP A 423 -14.82 -0.82 13.78
N PRO A 424 -13.59 -0.54 13.36
CA PRO A 424 -13.13 0.83 13.18
C PRO A 424 -13.74 1.47 11.92
N PRO A 425 -13.88 2.82 11.91
CA PRO A 425 -14.27 3.56 10.72
C PRO A 425 -13.29 3.34 9.56
N LEU A 426 -13.71 3.73 8.35
CA LEU A 426 -12.89 3.57 7.14
C LEU A 426 -11.62 4.41 7.19
N THR A 427 -11.70 5.63 7.73
CA THR A 427 -10.58 6.56 7.80
C THR A 427 -10.14 6.80 9.24
N ILE A 428 -8.83 6.78 9.47
CA ILE A 428 -8.22 7.03 10.79
C ILE A 428 -8.57 8.43 11.30
N ARG A 429 -8.76 9.41 10.38
CA ARG A 429 -9.02 10.82 10.72
C ARG A 429 -10.43 11.07 11.27
N GLU A 430 -11.35 10.12 11.14
CA GLU A 430 -12.70 10.25 11.71
C GLU A 430 -12.71 10.13 13.23
N GLY A 431 -11.67 9.52 13.81
CA GLY A 431 -11.60 9.17 15.23
C GLY A 431 -12.45 7.94 15.56
N GLY A 432 -12.54 7.60 16.84
CA GLY A 432 -13.27 6.42 17.30
C GLY A 432 -12.58 5.08 16.98
N ILE A 433 -11.25 5.11 16.84
CA ILE A 433 -10.45 3.94 16.44
C ILE A 433 -9.83 3.20 17.62
N ILE A 434 -9.71 3.84 18.78
CA ILE A 434 -9.02 3.29 19.94
C ILE A 434 -10.04 2.67 20.91
N ARG A 435 -9.74 1.46 21.39
CA ARG A 435 -10.57 0.71 22.33
C ARG A 435 -10.66 1.42 23.68
N LYS A 436 -11.83 1.33 24.33
CA LYS A 436 -12.00 1.80 25.72
C LYS A 436 -11.09 0.98 26.63
N GLY A 437 -10.38 1.66 27.53
CA GLY A 437 -9.36 1.06 28.41
C GLY A 437 -7.94 1.01 27.83
N ALA A 438 -7.74 1.33 26.54
CA ALA A 438 -6.41 1.39 25.95
C ALA A 438 -5.61 2.65 26.34
N SER A 439 -6.30 3.74 26.69
CA SER A 439 -5.71 5.00 27.14
C SER A 439 -6.64 5.73 28.08
N GLU A 440 -6.18 5.98 29.32
CA GLU A 440 -6.95 6.72 30.33
C GLU A 440 -7.29 8.16 29.87
N GLU A 441 -6.38 8.79 29.13
CA GLU A 441 -6.62 10.14 28.61
C GLU A 441 -7.69 10.14 27.49
N ALA A 442 -7.66 9.15 26.59
CA ALA A 442 -8.67 9.00 25.56
C ALA A 442 -10.06 8.72 26.19
N ASP A 443 -10.12 7.91 27.22
CA ASP A 443 -11.36 7.60 27.93
C ASP A 443 -11.91 8.82 28.65
N ARG A 444 -11.07 9.63 29.32
CA ARG A 444 -11.48 10.91 29.91
C ARG A 444 -12.06 11.88 28.88
N LEU A 445 -11.43 11.98 27.72
CA LEU A 445 -11.92 12.86 26.65
C LEU A 445 -13.27 12.38 26.08
N ARG A 446 -13.48 11.06 25.97
CA ARG A 446 -14.78 10.47 25.63
C ARG A 446 -15.84 10.76 26.66
N ASP A 447 -15.52 10.59 27.94
CA ASP A 447 -16.45 10.88 29.03
C ASP A 447 -16.87 12.37 29.04
N ILE A 448 -15.98 13.29 28.72
CA ILE A 448 -16.30 14.70 28.54
C ILE A 448 -17.28 14.90 27.36
N MET A 449 -17.07 14.21 26.24
CA MET A 449 -17.94 14.28 25.07
C MET A 449 -19.32 13.65 25.35
N GLU A 450 -19.38 12.50 25.98
CA GLU A 450 -20.62 11.79 26.34
C GLU A 450 -21.35 12.54 27.45
N GLY A 451 -20.63 12.99 28.49
CA GLY A 451 -21.15 13.84 29.56
C GLY A 451 -21.68 15.17 29.04
N GLY A 452 -21.06 15.73 27.99
CA GLY A 452 -21.57 16.89 27.26
C GLY A 452 -22.98 16.69 26.71
N SER A 453 -23.30 15.52 26.15
CA SER A 453 -24.67 15.21 25.69
C SER A 453 -25.68 15.16 26.83
N GLY A 454 -25.33 14.60 27.98
CA GLY A 454 -26.16 14.60 29.19
C GLY A 454 -26.35 16.00 29.76
N THR A 455 -25.30 16.81 29.75
CA THR A 455 -25.32 18.20 30.18
C THR A 455 -26.19 19.07 29.29
N ILE A 456 -26.19 18.83 27.97
CA ILE A 456 -27.08 19.53 27.01
C ILE A 456 -28.55 19.24 27.31
N ALA A 457 -28.92 17.99 27.61
CA ALA A 457 -30.27 17.63 28.00
C ALA A 457 -30.65 18.26 29.36
N ALA A 458 -29.70 18.37 30.29
CA ALA A 458 -29.89 19.03 31.56
C ALA A 458 -30.07 20.57 31.40
N ILE A 459 -29.28 21.17 30.51
CA ILE A 459 -29.44 22.59 30.12
C ILE A 459 -30.83 22.82 29.49
N GLU A 460 -31.23 21.94 28.54
CA GLU A 460 -32.57 22.05 27.93
C GLU A 460 -33.70 21.99 28.98
N ALA A 461 -33.60 21.04 29.92
CA ALA A 461 -34.58 20.93 31.00
C ALA A 461 -34.58 22.15 31.93
N SER A 462 -33.40 22.63 32.35
CA SER A 462 -33.22 23.80 33.19
C SER A 462 -33.73 25.07 32.51
N GLU A 463 -33.43 25.26 31.22
CA GLU A 463 -33.89 26.43 30.47
C GLU A 463 -35.41 26.40 30.21
N ARG A 464 -36.01 25.22 30.03
CA ARG A 464 -37.47 25.06 29.99
C ARG A 464 -38.14 25.45 31.31
N GLU A 465 -37.54 25.08 32.43
CA GLU A 465 -38.04 25.42 33.76
C GLU A 465 -37.91 26.92 34.04
N LYS A 466 -36.75 27.51 33.77
CA LYS A 466 -36.46 28.92 33.96
C LYS A 466 -37.35 29.85 33.10
N THR A 467 -37.58 29.45 31.85
CA THR A 467 -38.33 30.29 30.89
C THR A 467 -39.83 30.00 30.87
N GLY A 468 -40.26 28.84 31.36
CA GLY A 468 -41.63 28.35 31.23
C GLY A 468 -42.00 27.89 29.81
N ILE A 469 -41.09 27.94 28.85
CA ILE A 469 -41.32 27.61 27.44
C ILE A 469 -41.19 26.10 27.22
N ARG A 470 -42.31 25.38 27.23
CA ARG A 470 -42.36 23.92 27.09
C ARG A 470 -41.86 23.41 25.74
N THR A 471 -41.90 24.24 24.69
CA THR A 471 -41.51 23.91 23.32
C THR A 471 -40.03 24.19 23.03
N LEU A 472 -39.29 24.76 23.98
CA LEU A 472 -37.87 25.04 23.87
C LEU A 472 -37.10 23.76 23.61
N LYS A 473 -36.19 23.78 22.64
CA LYS A 473 -35.29 22.65 22.30
C LYS A 473 -33.87 23.16 22.13
N VAL A 474 -32.91 22.33 22.56
CA VAL A 474 -31.51 22.56 22.23
C VAL A 474 -31.16 21.71 20.99
N GLY A 475 -30.62 22.34 19.98
CA GLY A 475 -30.20 21.70 18.72
C GLY A 475 -28.76 22.02 18.34
N PHE A 476 -28.22 21.31 17.36
CA PHE A 476 -26.89 21.55 16.81
C PHE A 476 -26.96 21.84 15.32
N ASN A 477 -26.17 22.80 14.86
CA ASN A 477 -25.98 23.11 13.44
C ASN A 477 -24.49 23.26 13.14
N ARG A 478 -24.01 22.68 12.04
CA ARG A 478 -22.59 22.72 11.67
C ARG A 478 -22.00 24.12 11.49
N VAL A 479 -22.83 25.09 11.13
CA VAL A 479 -22.40 26.50 10.88
C VAL A 479 -22.44 27.35 12.15
N PHE A 480 -23.44 27.14 13.02
CA PHE A 480 -23.70 28.01 14.17
C PHE A 480 -23.45 27.34 15.52
N GLY A 481 -23.12 26.05 15.54
CA GLY A 481 -22.92 25.29 16.76
C GLY A 481 -24.22 24.88 17.46
N TYR A 482 -24.15 24.75 18.78
CA TYR A 482 -25.33 24.50 19.61
C TYR A 482 -26.19 25.76 19.73
N TYR A 483 -27.51 25.57 19.69
CA TYR A 483 -28.49 26.67 19.80
C TYR A 483 -29.72 26.22 20.55
N ILE A 484 -30.40 27.21 21.18
CA ILE A 484 -31.72 27.06 21.79
C ILE A 484 -32.74 27.54 20.76
N GLU A 485 -33.66 26.65 20.37
CA GLU A 485 -34.74 26.98 19.44
C GLU A 485 -36.03 27.30 20.21
N VAL A 486 -36.58 28.48 19.96
CA VAL A 486 -37.82 28.97 20.55
C VAL A 486 -38.81 29.31 19.45
N SER A 487 -40.04 28.79 19.57
CA SER A 487 -41.12 29.06 18.63
C SER A 487 -41.54 30.53 18.70
N LYS A 488 -41.95 31.11 17.57
CA LYS A 488 -42.32 32.55 17.47
C LYS A 488 -43.40 32.99 18.46
N SER A 489 -44.29 32.09 18.87
CA SER A 489 -45.35 32.36 19.86
C SER A 489 -44.82 32.61 21.28
N PHE A 490 -43.56 32.39 21.56
CA PHE A 490 -42.94 32.52 22.89
C PHE A 490 -41.75 33.48 22.92
N ILE A 491 -41.56 34.30 21.88
CA ILE A 491 -40.42 35.22 21.80
C ILE A 491 -40.41 36.22 22.92
N ASP A 492 -41.59 36.71 23.36
CA ASP A 492 -41.74 37.69 24.43
C ASP A 492 -41.33 37.11 25.82
N GLN A 493 -41.21 35.81 25.94
CA GLN A 493 -40.80 35.11 27.17
C GLN A 493 -39.30 34.80 27.19
N VAL A 494 -38.55 35.14 26.11
CA VAL A 494 -37.13 34.87 26.02
C VAL A 494 -36.36 35.84 26.96
N PRO A 495 -35.48 35.29 27.84
CA PRO A 495 -34.69 36.09 28.74
C PRO A 495 -33.70 37.04 28.02
N ALA A 496 -33.40 38.18 28.63
CA ALA A 496 -32.49 39.18 28.05
C ALA A 496 -31.03 38.70 27.86
N ASN A 497 -30.64 37.65 28.56
CA ASN A 497 -29.31 37.03 28.44
C ASN A 497 -29.18 36.08 27.22
N TYR A 498 -30.24 35.80 26.48
CA TYR A 498 -30.19 35.03 25.25
C TYR A 498 -29.73 35.91 24.09
N ILE A 499 -28.68 35.46 23.40
CA ILE A 499 -28.12 36.13 22.22
C ILE A 499 -28.74 35.51 20.98
N ARG A 500 -29.53 36.29 20.21
CA ARG A 500 -30.14 35.81 18.98
C ARG A 500 -29.08 35.56 17.89
N LYS A 501 -29.10 34.40 17.30
CA LYS A 501 -28.21 33.98 16.21
C LYS A 501 -28.88 33.89 14.85
N GLN A 502 -30.14 33.41 14.80
CA GLN A 502 -30.84 33.20 13.55
C GLN A 502 -32.35 33.31 13.75
N THR A 503 -33.03 33.98 12.77
CA THR A 503 -34.47 34.01 12.67
C THR A 503 -34.94 33.13 11.51
N LEU A 504 -35.86 32.22 11.79
CA LEU A 504 -36.48 31.30 10.82
C LEU A 504 -37.98 31.65 10.66
N ALA A 505 -38.64 30.97 9.71
CA ALA A 505 -40.04 31.21 9.43
C ALA A 505 -40.93 31.00 10.67
N ASN A 506 -40.71 29.96 11.49
CA ASN A 506 -41.55 29.56 12.61
C ASN A 506 -40.89 29.63 13.99
N CYS A 507 -39.59 29.89 14.07
CA CYS A 507 -38.82 29.91 15.31
C CYS A 507 -37.65 30.91 15.24
N GLU A 508 -37.08 31.21 16.38
CA GLU A 508 -35.80 31.91 16.51
C GLU A 508 -34.78 31.03 17.26
N ARG A 509 -33.49 31.20 16.92
CA ARG A 509 -32.40 30.47 17.51
C ARG A 509 -31.51 31.39 18.31
N TYR A 510 -31.24 30.97 19.52
CA TYR A 510 -30.49 31.71 20.51
C TYR A 510 -29.32 30.93 21.03
N ILE A 511 -28.34 31.60 21.64
CA ILE A 511 -27.24 31.02 22.37
C ILE A 511 -27.12 31.65 23.75
N THR A 512 -26.78 30.87 24.75
CA THR A 512 -26.40 31.36 26.09
C THR A 512 -24.90 31.21 26.31
N GLN A 513 -24.34 31.94 27.27
CA GLN A 513 -22.94 31.87 27.61
C GLN A 513 -22.56 30.44 28.10
N GLU A 514 -23.43 29.82 28.92
CA GLU A 514 -23.26 28.44 29.42
C GLU A 514 -23.21 27.44 28.29
N LEU A 515 -24.11 27.55 27.29
CA LEU A 515 -24.15 26.65 26.14
C LEU A 515 -22.90 26.83 25.26
N LYS A 516 -22.38 28.04 25.13
CA LYS A 516 -21.15 28.31 24.37
C LYS A 516 -19.90 27.78 25.05
N GLU A 517 -19.83 27.84 26.37
CA GLU A 517 -18.72 27.28 27.14
C GLU A 517 -18.68 25.74 27.04
N LEU A 518 -19.87 25.11 27.16
CA LEU A 518 -19.98 23.66 26.97
C LEU A 518 -19.62 23.26 25.55
N GLU A 519 -20.07 23.99 24.53
CA GLU A 519 -19.70 23.76 23.14
C GLU A 519 -18.20 23.78 22.94
N ASN A 520 -17.52 24.81 23.45
CA ASN A 520 -16.08 24.92 23.36
C ASN A 520 -15.36 23.75 24.05
N GLN A 521 -15.86 23.29 25.20
CA GLN A 521 -15.30 22.14 25.89
C GLN A 521 -15.46 20.85 25.08
N VAL A 522 -16.64 20.58 24.53
CA VAL A 522 -16.94 19.39 23.73
C VAL A 522 -16.15 19.37 22.42
N LEU A 523 -16.09 20.50 21.70
CA LEU A 523 -15.34 20.61 20.46
C LEU A 523 -13.83 20.43 20.69
N THR A 524 -13.29 21.12 21.72
CA THR A 524 -11.88 20.98 22.09
C THR A 524 -11.54 19.54 22.52
N ALA A 525 -12.44 18.88 23.28
CA ALA A 525 -12.25 17.49 23.68
C ALA A 525 -12.27 16.56 22.45
N LYS A 526 -13.14 16.80 21.48
CA LYS A 526 -13.22 16.03 20.23
C LYS A 526 -11.93 16.13 19.42
N ASP A 527 -11.45 17.34 19.18
CA ASP A 527 -10.23 17.58 18.39
C ASP A 527 -9.00 16.95 19.08
N ARG A 528 -8.91 17.11 20.41
CA ARG A 528 -7.85 16.49 21.21
C ARG A 528 -7.94 14.96 21.20
N LEU A 529 -9.14 14.39 21.30
CA LEU A 529 -9.34 12.95 21.23
C LEU A 529 -8.90 12.40 19.88
N THR A 530 -9.32 13.01 18.77
CA THR A 530 -8.94 12.58 17.43
C THR A 530 -7.42 12.64 17.22
N ALA A 531 -6.77 13.71 17.68
CA ALA A 531 -5.31 13.83 17.61
C ALA A 531 -4.59 12.78 18.48
N LEU A 532 -5.09 12.51 19.70
CA LEU A 532 -4.54 11.50 20.59
C LEU A 532 -4.71 10.08 20.03
N GLU A 533 -5.89 9.77 19.48
CA GLU A 533 -6.16 8.48 18.83
C GLU A 533 -5.23 8.24 17.63
N TYR A 534 -5.00 9.26 16.82
CA TYR A 534 -4.03 9.19 15.73
C TYR A 534 -2.60 8.96 16.23
N GLN A 535 -2.21 9.59 17.34
CA GLN A 535 -0.90 9.38 17.96
C GLN A 535 -0.75 7.95 18.48
N ILE A 536 -1.75 7.40 19.18
CA ILE A 536 -1.74 6.01 19.67
C ILE A 536 -1.66 5.02 18.50
N PHE A 537 -2.41 5.26 17.44
CA PHE A 537 -2.34 4.43 16.23
C PHE A 537 -0.95 4.49 15.58
N THR A 538 -0.33 5.66 15.53
CA THR A 538 1.04 5.81 15.00
C THR A 538 2.06 5.03 15.84
N GLN A 539 1.97 5.08 17.18
CA GLN A 539 2.81 4.30 18.08
C GLN A 539 2.62 2.77 17.89
N LEU A 540 1.37 2.33 17.70
CA LEU A 540 1.08 0.92 17.38
C LEU A 540 1.73 0.51 16.06
N ARG A 541 1.60 1.33 15.03
CA ARG A 541 2.23 1.11 13.71
C ARG A 541 3.75 1.02 13.81
N GLU A 542 4.39 1.94 14.53
CA GLU A 542 5.84 1.95 14.74
C GLU A 542 6.32 0.71 15.53
N TYR A 543 5.55 0.26 16.51
CA TYR A 543 5.83 -0.99 17.21
C TYR A 543 5.81 -2.19 16.24
N LEU A 544 4.77 -2.30 15.42
CA LEU A 544 4.63 -3.38 14.44
C LEU A 544 5.70 -3.30 13.32
N ALA A 545 6.10 -2.11 12.91
CA ALA A 545 7.18 -1.91 11.94
C ALA A 545 8.51 -2.52 12.45
N LYS A 546 8.81 -2.41 13.74
CA LYS A 546 9.99 -3.04 14.36
C LYS A 546 9.93 -4.57 14.36
N GLN A 547 8.77 -5.18 14.20
CA GLN A 547 8.59 -6.62 14.13
C GLN A 547 8.71 -7.20 12.70
N ALA A 548 9.07 -6.37 11.71
CA ALA A 548 9.07 -6.74 10.28
C ALA A 548 9.85 -8.04 9.99
N ALA A 549 10.99 -8.26 10.66
CA ALA A 549 11.79 -9.48 10.46
C ALA A 549 11.02 -10.75 10.84
N ARG A 550 10.37 -10.75 12.02
CA ARG A 550 9.58 -11.88 12.53
C ARG A 550 8.40 -12.19 11.61
N VAL A 551 7.70 -11.12 11.18
CA VAL A 551 6.54 -11.23 10.28
C VAL A 551 6.96 -11.76 8.91
N GLN A 552 8.03 -11.25 8.30
CA GLN A 552 8.51 -11.71 6.98
C GLN A 552 8.99 -13.16 7.01
N GLN A 553 9.74 -13.57 8.04
CA GLN A 553 10.17 -14.97 8.20
C GLN A 553 8.97 -15.90 8.32
N THR A 554 7.98 -15.53 9.15
CA THR A 554 6.75 -16.29 9.33
C THR A 554 5.93 -16.36 8.04
N ALA A 555 5.78 -15.24 7.34
CA ALA A 555 5.06 -15.17 6.06
C ALA A 555 5.65 -16.12 5.01
N ALA A 556 6.98 -16.14 4.87
CA ALA A 556 7.67 -17.05 3.96
C ALA A 556 7.45 -18.52 4.32
N ALA A 557 7.51 -18.87 5.61
CA ALA A 557 7.28 -20.24 6.08
C ALA A 557 5.81 -20.67 5.86
N VAL A 558 4.84 -19.82 6.17
CA VAL A 558 3.41 -20.05 5.95
C VAL A 558 3.09 -20.22 4.46
N ALA A 559 3.64 -19.36 3.59
CA ALA A 559 3.46 -19.47 2.14
C ALA A 559 3.99 -20.81 1.61
N ALA A 560 5.15 -21.28 2.10
CA ALA A 560 5.74 -22.55 1.73
C ALA A 560 4.92 -23.74 2.24
N ALA A 561 4.48 -23.73 3.51
CA ALA A 561 3.64 -24.78 4.09
C ALA A 561 2.32 -24.94 3.33
N ARG A 562 1.66 -23.81 3.03
CA ARG A 562 0.43 -23.80 2.25
C ARG A 562 0.60 -24.43 0.88
N LYS A 563 1.70 -24.11 0.20
CA LYS A 563 1.96 -24.65 -1.11
C LYS A 563 2.16 -26.16 -1.08
N MET A 564 2.83 -26.71 -0.06
CA MET A 564 2.98 -28.15 0.10
C MET A 564 1.61 -28.82 0.29
N ALA A 565 0.73 -28.23 1.12
CA ALA A 565 -0.63 -28.72 1.32
C ALA A 565 -1.46 -28.72 0.02
N VAL A 566 -1.41 -27.63 -0.73
CA VAL A 566 -2.12 -27.50 -2.02
C VAL A 566 -1.58 -28.46 -3.08
N ALA A 567 -0.27 -28.67 -3.15
CA ALA A 567 0.34 -29.64 -4.06
C ALA A 567 -0.14 -31.07 -3.75
N ALA A 568 -0.20 -31.45 -2.46
CA ALA A 568 -0.73 -32.73 -2.01
C ALA A 568 -2.21 -32.91 -2.38
N THR A 569 -3.03 -31.90 -2.17
CA THR A 569 -4.47 -31.91 -2.56
C THR A 569 -4.65 -32.05 -4.07
N THR A 570 -3.83 -31.35 -4.86
CA THR A 570 -3.88 -31.45 -6.34
C THR A 570 -3.48 -32.83 -6.84
N MET A 571 -2.52 -33.51 -6.20
CA MET A 571 -2.12 -34.88 -6.54
C MET A 571 -3.26 -35.88 -6.29
N MET A 572 -3.99 -35.76 -5.18
CA MET A 572 -5.14 -36.64 -4.89
C MET A 572 -6.31 -36.44 -5.84
N LEU A 573 -6.61 -35.20 -6.24
CA LEU A 573 -7.68 -34.93 -7.19
C LEU A 573 -7.42 -35.58 -8.57
N ARG A 574 -6.15 -35.79 -8.94
CA ARG A 574 -5.78 -36.52 -10.15
C ARG A 574 -6.14 -38.01 -10.11
N GLU A 575 -6.10 -38.63 -8.94
CA GLU A 575 -6.44 -40.05 -8.78
C GLU A 575 -7.97 -40.28 -8.78
N THR A 576 -8.75 -39.25 -8.43
CA THR A 576 -10.20 -39.37 -8.26
C THR A 576 -11.03 -38.86 -9.43
N GLU A 577 -10.49 -38.02 -10.33
CA GLU A 577 -11.23 -37.48 -11.49
C GLU A 577 -10.77 -38.08 -12.84
N PRO A 578 -11.60 -38.87 -13.55
CA PRO A 578 -11.29 -39.42 -14.87
C PRO A 578 -11.01 -38.38 -15.96
N MET A 579 -11.53 -37.13 -15.80
CA MET A 579 -11.33 -36.03 -16.76
C MET A 579 -9.93 -35.43 -16.74
N ALA A 580 -9.20 -35.51 -15.62
CA ALA A 580 -7.83 -35.01 -15.54
C ALA A 580 -6.84 -35.84 -16.39
N GLN A 581 -7.13 -37.12 -16.65
CA GLN A 581 -6.31 -37.99 -17.48
C GLN A 581 -6.29 -37.62 -18.97
N GLY A 582 -7.30 -36.87 -19.46
CA GLY A 582 -7.41 -36.46 -20.86
C GLY A 582 -6.53 -35.26 -21.24
N ILE A 583 -6.19 -34.41 -20.30
CA ILE A 583 -5.42 -33.16 -20.56
C ILE A 583 -3.91 -33.44 -20.68
N PHE A 584 -3.40 -34.52 -20.06
CA PHE A 584 -1.98 -34.88 -20.08
C PHE A 584 -1.60 -35.94 -21.13
N ARG A 585 -2.56 -36.38 -21.97
CA ARG A 585 -2.31 -37.30 -23.09
C ARG A 585 -2.27 -36.64 -24.47
N ARG A 586 -2.32 -35.31 -24.53
CA ARG A 586 -2.18 -34.56 -25.80
C ARG A 586 -0.92 -33.74 -25.83
#